data_fc50e0bf00c241f073a9649735d6b613
#
_entry.id   fc50e0bf00c241f073a9649735d6b613
#
_cell.length_a   1.000
_cell.length_b   1.000
_cell.length_c   1.000
_cell.angle_alpha   90.00
_cell.angle_beta   90.00
_cell.angle_gamma   90.00
#
_symmetry.space_group_name_H-M   'P 1'
#
loop_
_entity.id
_entity.type
_entity.pdbx_description
1 polymer ?
#
loop_
_entity_poly.entity_id
_entity_poly.type
_entity_poly.pdbx_seq_one_letter_code
_entity_poly.pdbx_strand_id
1 'polypeptide(L)'
;MEVTPVRLARIYIKMREAIKEKEEEIKEIKVQQDKINQKLLDLCEEQNIDSLRTPSGTISRRVYTNYWPSDWDKMYDFIKDQDAMHLFEKRLHNGNMKEFLEANPDVSPPGLQVSRKYSVSVLKPRKK
;
A
#
# COMPACT_ATOMS: atom_id res chain seq x y z
N MET A 1 -22.75 22.71 23.94
CA MET A 1 -22.67 21.27 24.20
C MET A 1 -21.21 20.90 24.46
N GLU A 2 -20.89 20.42 25.63
CA GLU A 2 -19.53 20.06 25.97
C GLU A 2 -19.11 18.80 25.24
N VAL A 3 -17.91 18.83 24.67
CA VAL A 3 -17.30 17.70 24.00
C VAL A 3 -16.38 17.00 25.00
N THR A 4 -16.80 15.83 25.45
CA THR A 4 -16.06 15.08 26.46
C THR A 4 -15.22 13.98 25.80
N PRO A 5 -14.08 13.58 26.40
CA PRO A 5 -13.31 12.46 25.89
C PRO A 5 -14.10 11.16 25.77
N VAL A 6 -15.00 10.90 26.71
CA VAL A 6 -15.86 9.69 26.69
C VAL A 6 -16.74 9.69 25.44
N ARG A 7 -17.36 10.82 25.14
CA ARG A 7 -18.24 10.95 23.97
C ARG A 7 -17.46 10.80 22.66
N LEU A 8 -16.31 11.46 22.57
CA LEU A 8 -15.44 11.39 21.39
C LEU A 8 -14.95 9.96 21.13
N ALA A 9 -14.53 9.26 22.17
CA ALA A 9 -14.08 7.87 22.05
C ALA A 9 -15.22 6.97 21.56
N ARG A 10 -16.42 7.16 22.07
CA ARG A 10 -17.60 6.39 21.65
C ARG A 10 -17.91 6.61 20.17
N ILE A 11 -17.93 7.86 19.75
CA ILE A 11 -18.20 8.23 18.35
C ILE A 11 -17.11 7.67 17.45
N TYR A 12 -15.85 7.78 17.84
CA TYR A 12 -14.71 7.27 17.06
C TYR A 12 -14.83 5.76 16.84
N ILE A 13 -15.14 5.00 17.89
CA ILE A 13 -15.27 3.54 17.81
C ILE A 13 -16.44 3.15 16.90
N LYS A 14 -17.59 3.85 17.00
CA LYS A 14 -18.72 3.61 16.11
C LYS A 14 -18.37 3.88 14.66
N MET A 15 -17.65 4.96 14.41
CA MET A 15 -17.17 5.27 13.04
C MET A 15 -16.22 4.19 12.51
N ARG A 16 -15.31 3.73 13.35
CA ARG A 16 -14.36 2.65 12.99
C ARG A 16 -15.09 1.38 12.61
N GLU A 17 -16.10 0.99 13.38
CA GLU A 17 -16.90 -0.20 13.11
C GLU A 17 -17.70 -0.06 11.81
N ALA A 18 -18.27 1.12 11.55
CA ALA A 18 -18.97 1.41 10.31
C ALA A 18 -18.04 1.33 9.10
N ILE A 19 -16.84 1.87 9.22
CA ILE A 19 -15.81 1.78 8.17
C ILE A 19 -15.45 0.33 7.90
N LYS A 20 -15.26 -0.46 8.94
CA LYS A 20 -14.92 -1.88 8.81
C LYS A 20 -16.00 -2.65 8.06
N GLU A 21 -17.28 -2.41 8.37
CA GLU A 21 -18.38 -3.04 7.65
C GLU A 21 -18.37 -2.69 6.16
N LYS A 22 -18.15 -1.41 5.85
CA LYS A 22 -18.08 -0.96 4.46
C LYS A 22 -16.87 -1.52 3.72
N GLU A 23 -15.74 -1.65 4.40
CA GLU A 23 -14.55 -2.29 3.84
C GLU A 23 -14.82 -3.76 3.50
N GLU A 24 -15.55 -4.47 4.35
CA GLU A 24 -15.97 -5.85 4.09
C GLU A 24 -16.88 -5.94 2.86
N GLU A 25 -17.86 -5.04 2.73
CA GLU A 25 -18.72 -4.95 1.56
C GLU A 25 -17.93 -4.68 0.28
N ILE A 26 -16.98 -3.75 0.35
CA ILE A 26 -16.10 -3.42 -0.78
C ILE A 26 -15.26 -4.63 -1.16
N LYS A 27 -14.75 -5.35 -0.19
CA LYS A 27 -13.95 -6.56 -0.43
C LYS A 27 -14.74 -7.61 -1.19
N GLU A 28 -16.00 -7.83 -0.82
CA GLU A 28 -16.88 -8.76 -1.51
C GLU A 28 -17.13 -8.35 -2.96
N ILE A 29 -17.36 -7.05 -3.19
CA ILE A 29 -17.54 -6.51 -4.55
C ILE A 29 -16.27 -6.72 -5.38
N LYS A 30 -15.10 -6.46 -4.79
CA LYS A 30 -13.81 -6.67 -5.47
C LYS A 30 -13.60 -8.12 -5.88
N VAL A 31 -13.98 -9.06 -5.03
CA VAL A 31 -13.92 -10.49 -5.36
C VAL A 31 -14.77 -10.82 -6.59
N GLN A 32 -15.99 -10.29 -6.64
CA GLN A 32 -16.87 -10.48 -7.80
C GLN A 32 -16.32 -9.81 -9.05
N GLN A 33 -15.77 -8.60 -8.89
CA GLN A 33 -15.16 -7.86 -9.99
C GLN A 33 -13.95 -8.61 -10.57
N ASP A 34 -13.12 -9.20 -9.71
CA ASP A 34 -11.96 -10.00 -10.14
C ASP A 34 -12.39 -11.22 -10.97
N LYS A 35 -13.49 -11.86 -10.62
CA LYS A 35 -14.02 -12.97 -11.39
C LYS A 35 -14.46 -12.54 -12.78
N ILE A 36 -15.12 -11.39 -12.88
CA ILE A 36 -15.54 -10.80 -14.16
C ILE A 36 -14.32 -10.42 -14.97
N ASN A 37 -13.32 -9.82 -14.33
CA ASN A 37 -12.08 -9.43 -14.96
C ASN A 37 -11.37 -10.63 -15.59
N GLN A 38 -11.32 -11.75 -14.89
CA GLN A 38 -10.73 -12.99 -15.42
C GLN A 38 -11.51 -13.51 -16.65
N LYS A 39 -12.84 -13.46 -16.59
CA LYS A 39 -13.68 -13.87 -17.72
C LYS A 39 -13.44 -12.97 -18.94
N LEU A 40 -13.28 -11.67 -18.74
CA LEU A 40 -12.99 -10.73 -19.82
C LEU A 40 -11.62 -11.02 -20.43
N LEU A 41 -10.62 -11.33 -19.60
CA LEU A 41 -9.29 -11.68 -20.08
C LEU A 41 -9.33 -12.97 -20.91
N ASP A 42 -10.02 -14.00 -20.42
CA ASP A 42 -10.21 -15.27 -21.15
C ASP A 42 -10.89 -15.05 -22.49
N LEU A 43 -11.90 -14.18 -22.53
CA LEU A 43 -12.62 -13.83 -23.75
C LEU A 43 -11.68 -13.16 -24.76
N CYS A 44 -10.85 -12.24 -24.31
CA CYS A 44 -9.87 -11.56 -25.18
C CYS A 44 -8.86 -12.54 -25.74
N GLU A 45 -8.41 -13.52 -24.93
CA GLU A 45 -7.48 -14.56 -25.38
C GLU A 45 -8.12 -15.49 -26.40
N GLU A 46 -9.34 -15.95 -26.15
CA GLU A 46 -10.07 -16.82 -27.09
C GLU A 46 -10.28 -16.19 -28.44
N GLN A 47 -10.64 -14.91 -28.46
CA GLN A 47 -10.92 -14.17 -29.67
C GLN A 47 -9.68 -13.48 -30.25
N ASN A 48 -8.55 -13.57 -29.58
CA ASN A 48 -7.29 -12.93 -29.93
C ASN A 48 -7.46 -11.45 -30.25
N ILE A 49 -8.14 -10.74 -29.37
CA ILE A 49 -8.40 -9.29 -29.49
C ILE A 49 -7.75 -8.55 -28.32
N ASP A 50 -7.25 -7.35 -28.59
CA ASP A 50 -6.64 -6.48 -27.59
C ASP A 50 -7.58 -5.37 -27.12
N SER A 51 -8.65 -5.11 -27.88
CA SER A 51 -9.60 -4.05 -27.55
C SER A 51 -10.98 -4.41 -28.09
N LEU A 52 -12.00 -4.15 -27.27
CA LEU A 52 -13.40 -4.37 -27.63
C LEU A 52 -14.23 -3.21 -27.10
N ARG A 53 -14.97 -2.55 -27.99
CA ARG A 53 -15.89 -1.48 -27.60
C ARG A 53 -17.25 -2.06 -27.25
N THR A 54 -17.82 -1.60 -26.13
CA THR A 54 -19.18 -1.91 -25.72
C THR A 54 -19.91 -0.61 -25.38
N PRO A 55 -21.25 -0.62 -25.35
CA PRO A 55 -22.01 0.57 -24.93
C PRO A 55 -21.65 1.05 -23.51
N SER A 56 -21.19 0.14 -22.63
CA SER A 56 -20.82 0.47 -21.25
C SER A 56 -19.38 0.92 -21.09
N GLY A 57 -18.53 0.68 -22.09
CA GLY A 57 -17.11 1.04 -22.03
C GLY A 57 -16.28 0.21 -22.96
N THR A 58 -15.00 0.54 -23.02
CA THR A 58 -14.03 -0.18 -23.85
C THR A 58 -13.23 -1.15 -23.00
N ILE A 59 -13.18 -2.42 -23.42
CA ILE A 59 -12.37 -3.46 -22.78
C ILE A 59 -11.03 -3.49 -23.49
N SER A 60 -9.93 -3.33 -22.74
CA SER A 60 -8.58 -3.35 -23.30
C SER A 60 -7.75 -4.38 -22.58
N ARG A 61 -7.12 -5.29 -23.34
CA ARG A 61 -6.14 -6.24 -22.78
C ARG A 61 -4.78 -5.56 -22.75
N ARG A 62 -4.20 -5.47 -21.57
CA ARG A 62 -2.88 -4.84 -21.37
C ARG A 62 -1.91 -5.83 -20.78
N VAL A 63 -0.64 -5.68 -21.16
CA VAL A 63 0.45 -6.45 -20.56
C VAL A 63 0.95 -5.70 -19.34
N TYR A 64 0.98 -6.38 -18.21
CA TYR A 64 1.49 -5.81 -16.97
C TYR A 64 2.79 -6.55 -16.63
N THR A 65 3.88 -5.79 -16.56
CA THR A 65 5.21 -6.37 -16.29
C THR A 65 5.69 -5.93 -14.93
N ASN A 66 6.05 -6.88 -14.08
CA ASN A 66 6.62 -6.64 -12.77
C ASN A 66 8.06 -7.12 -12.73
N TYR A 67 8.89 -6.41 -12.01
CA TYR A 67 10.30 -6.76 -11.81
C TYR A 67 10.56 -6.88 -10.32
N TRP A 68 11.13 -7.98 -9.88
CA TRP A 68 11.52 -8.18 -8.49
C TRP A 68 12.80 -9.02 -8.42
N PRO A 69 13.63 -8.81 -7.37
CA PRO A 69 14.87 -9.60 -7.24
C PRO A 69 14.55 -11.00 -6.72
N SER A 70 15.22 -11.99 -7.30
CA SER A 70 15.24 -13.35 -6.76
C SER A 70 16.35 -13.52 -5.72
N ASP A 71 17.38 -12.66 -5.81
CA ASP A 71 18.54 -12.67 -4.91
C ASP A 71 19.00 -11.22 -4.73
N TRP A 72 18.78 -10.69 -3.52
CA TRP A 72 19.11 -9.31 -3.21
C TRP A 72 20.60 -9.02 -3.26
N ASP A 73 21.44 -9.95 -2.80
CA ASP A 73 22.89 -9.74 -2.82
C ASP A 73 23.42 -9.56 -4.23
N LYS A 74 22.94 -10.39 -5.15
CA LYS A 74 23.29 -10.27 -6.58
C LYS A 74 22.77 -8.99 -7.18
N MET A 75 21.57 -8.56 -6.80
CA MET A 75 20.99 -7.27 -7.25
C MET A 75 21.81 -6.09 -6.74
N TYR A 76 22.21 -6.11 -5.48
CA TYR A 76 23.05 -5.04 -4.92
C TYR A 76 24.38 -4.93 -5.67
N ASP A 77 25.05 -6.05 -5.92
CA ASP A 77 26.31 -6.07 -6.68
C ASP A 77 26.12 -5.53 -8.08
N PHE A 78 25.08 -5.96 -8.77
CA PHE A 78 24.73 -5.46 -10.10
C PHE A 78 24.52 -3.94 -10.10
N ILE A 79 23.73 -3.44 -9.15
CA ILE A 79 23.42 -2.00 -9.05
C ILE A 79 24.67 -1.18 -8.77
N LYS A 80 25.55 -1.68 -7.89
CA LYS A 80 26.84 -1.03 -7.62
C LYS A 80 27.75 -1.03 -8.84
N ASP A 81 27.88 -2.16 -9.51
CA ASP A 81 28.74 -2.31 -10.69
C ASP A 81 28.28 -1.41 -11.84
N GLN A 82 26.98 -1.24 -12.02
CA GLN A 82 26.39 -0.43 -13.08
C GLN A 82 26.18 1.04 -12.68
N ASP A 83 26.48 1.40 -11.43
CA ASP A 83 26.19 2.74 -10.87
C ASP A 83 24.73 3.11 -11.09
N ALA A 84 23.83 2.19 -10.77
CA ALA A 84 22.41 2.28 -11.12
C ALA A 84 21.50 2.42 -9.90
N MET A 85 21.88 3.29 -8.94
CA MET A 85 21.08 3.52 -7.73
C MET A 85 19.65 3.98 -8.05
N HIS A 86 19.43 4.55 -9.24
CA HIS A 86 18.11 4.99 -9.69
C HIS A 86 17.10 3.85 -9.89
N LEU A 87 17.56 2.59 -9.86
CA LEU A 87 16.69 1.42 -9.94
C LEU A 87 15.93 1.18 -8.63
N PHE A 88 16.40 1.74 -7.52
CA PHE A 88 15.67 1.72 -6.25
C PHE A 88 14.60 2.82 -6.22
N GLU A 89 13.54 2.57 -5.49
CA GLU A 89 12.59 3.63 -5.16
C GLU A 89 13.26 4.66 -4.24
N LYS A 90 12.93 5.94 -4.45
CA LYS A 90 13.42 7.03 -3.60
C LYS A 90 12.62 7.06 -2.31
N ARG A 91 12.85 6.08 -1.47
CA ARG A 91 12.13 5.94 -0.20
C ARG A 91 13.07 5.40 0.86
N LEU A 92 13.10 6.06 2.01
CA LEU A 92 13.86 5.58 3.16
C LEU A 92 12.97 4.70 4.03
N HIS A 93 13.53 3.60 4.53
CA HIS A 93 12.86 2.76 5.50
C HIS A 93 13.01 3.41 6.88
N ASN A 94 11.90 3.86 7.47
CA ASN A 94 11.93 4.61 8.72
C ASN A 94 12.57 3.82 9.88
N GLY A 95 12.24 2.54 10.01
CA GLY A 95 12.80 1.69 11.04
C GLY A 95 14.31 1.53 10.94
N ASN A 96 14.80 1.25 9.73
CA ASN A 96 16.23 1.09 9.49
C ASN A 96 16.98 2.42 9.68
N MET A 97 16.37 3.52 9.26
CA MET A 97 16.97 4.84 9.47
C MET A 97 17.07 5.19 10.95
N LYS A 98 16.03 4.88 11.71
CA LYS A 98 16.03 5.08 13.16
C LYS A 98 17.14 4.30 13.84
N GLU A 99 17.29 3.02 13.50
CA GLU A 99 18.35 2.16 14.04
C GLU A 99 19.75 2.68 13.70
N PHE A 100 19.93 3.12 12.45
CA PHE A 100 21.21 3.68 12.00
C PHE A 100 21.59 4.93 12.80
N LEU A 101 20.62 5.85 13.00
CA LEU A 101 20.87 7.08 13.75
C LEU A 101 21.14 6.82 15.22
N GLU A 102 20.48 5.83 15.82
CA GLU A 102 20.72 5.43 17.19
C GLU A 102 22.11 4.79 17.37
N ALA A 103 22.53 4.01 16.39
CA ALA A 103 23.86 3.37 16.38
C ALA A 103 24.98 4.36 16.07
N ASN A 104 24.68 5.47 15.42
CA ASN A 104 25.65 6.47 14.98
C ASN A 104 25.19 7.88 15.39
N PRO A 105 25.14 8.19 16.71
CA PRO A 105 24.56 9.45 17.18
C PRO A 105 25.34 10.71 16.72
N ASP A 106 26.59 10.56 16.33
CA ASP A 106 27.42 11.68 15.84
C ASP A 106 27.24 11.93 14.34
N VAL A 107 26.52 11.07 13.64
CA VAL A 107 26.32 11.18 12.20
C VAL A 107 25.00 11.91 11.93
N SER A 108 25.10 12.96 11.10
CA SER A 108 23.93 13.72 10.66
C SER A 108 23.86 13.65 9.13
N PRO A 109 23.04 12.74 8.56
CA PRO A 109 23.00 12.58 7.11
C PRO A 109 22.54 13.84 6.40
N PRO A 110 23.30 14.35 5.42
CA PRO A 110 22.88 15.52 4.64
C PRO A 110 21.59 15.21 3.87
N GLY A 111 20.68 16.17 3.83
CA GLY A 111 19.42 16.02 3.12
C GLY A 111 18.34 15.24 3.85
N LEU A 112 18.62 14.77 5.08
CA LEU A 112 17.61 14.10 5.89
C LEU A 112 16.76 15.13 6.62
N GLN A 113 15.43 14.92 6.56
CA GLN A 113 14.45 15.67 7.33
C GLN A 113 13.81 14.73 8.34
N VAL A 114 13.65 15.18 9.57
CA VAL A 114 13.02 14.41 10.65
C VAL A 114 11.83 15.17 11.18
N SER A 115 10.67 14.53 11.26
CA SER A 115 9.51 15.11 11.93
C SER A 115 8.95 14.12 12.95
N ARG A 116 8.44 14.66 14.05
CA ARG A 116 7.79 13.89 15.09
C ARG A 116 6.40 14.44 15.30
N LYS A 117 5.43 13.55 15.33
CA LYS A 117 4.03 13.93 15.56
C LYS A 117 3.46 13.09 16.69
N TYR A 118 2.67 13.71 17.54
CA TYR A 118 1.87 12.95 18.47
C TYR A 118 0.66 12.40 17.74
N SER A 119 0.29 11.20 18.07
CA SER A 119 -0.91 10.55 17.54
C SER A 119 -1.72 9.97 18.68
N VAL A 120 -3.00 9.79 18.44
CA VAL A 120 -3.91 9.21 19.40
C VAL A 120 -4.38 7.86 18.89
N SER A 121 -4.33 6.84 19.74
CA SER A 121 -4.95 5.56 19.45
C SER A 121 -6.13 5.36 20.38
N VAL A 122 -7.19 4.76 19.83
CA VAL A 122 -8.39 4.44 20.62
C VAL A 122 -8.56 2.93 20.61
N LEU A 123 -8.45 2.33 21.78
CA LEU A 123 -8.58 0.88 21.94
C LEU A 123 -9.89 0.56 22.67
N LYS A 124 -10.49 -0.57 22.34
CA LYS A 124 -11.64 -1.06 23.07
C LYS A 124 -11.22 -1.47 24.50
N PRO A 125 -12.12 -1.32 25.49
CA PRO A 125 -11.82 -1.78 26.85
C PRO A 125 -11.46 -3.26 26.85
N ARG A 126 -10.46 -3.63 27.66
CA ARG A 126 -10.11 -5.04 27.84
C ARG A 126 -11.23 -5.76 28.58
N LYS A 127 -11.61 -6.93 28.05
CA LYS A 127 -12.50 -7.83 28.77
C LYS A 127 -11.72 -8.43 29.95
N LYS A 128 -12.32 -8.32 31.13
CA LYS A 128 -11.75 -8.99 32.30
C LYS A 128 -12.07 -10.50 32.25
#